data_86807357f42f289a6507a24a8fd1553a
#
_entry.id   86807357f42f289a6507a24a8fd1553a
#
_cell.length_a   1.000
_cell.length_b   1.000
_cell.length_c   1.000
_cell.angle_alpha   90.00
_cell.angle_beta   90.00
_cell.angle_gamma   90.00
#
_symmetry.space_group_name_H-M   'P 1'
#
loop_
_entity.id
_entity.type
_entity.pdbx_description
1 polymer ?
#
loop_
_entity_poly.entity_id
_entity_poly.type
_entity_poly.pdbx_seq_one_letter_code
_entity_poly.pdbx_strand_id
1 'polypeptide(L)'
;MKYKFHFLMVLFLSAVFPSCTQDGYETGEGAYSQLRADLVDVHVNGDRRVDYVLTDDGDSLRTQRPFTVGWIEVADTTYRALLYYNLKEGNVEGYSMGQVLVPNIKPVGSFKGGMKTDAVHMTSLWRGRNGRYLNMRLRVMTGADEGTESHKQAFGCGSDTLITHADGRRTQYLRLYHDQGGQPEYYSRDVYLSIPISHVEADTLVMSIKTYDGLVVKKLTNKPSENK
;
A
#
# COMPACT_ATOMS: atom_id res chain seq x y z
N MET A 1 -55.95 36.88 -37.91
CA MET A 1 -55.04 37.68 -37.02
C MET A 1 -54.81 37.06 -35.64
N LYS A 2 -55.35 35.88 -35.33
CA LYS A 2 -55.20 35.21 -34.00
C LYS A 2 -53.96 34.29 -33.89
N TYR A 3 -53.35 33.82 -34.97
CA TYR A 3 -52.24 32.89 -34.95
C TYR A 3 -50.84 33.52 -34.83
N LYS A 4 -50.72 34.82 -35.15
CA LYS A 4 -49.42 35.54 -35.02
C LYS A 4 -49.05 35.83 -33.57
N PHE A 5 -50.02 35.94 -32.67
CA PHE A 5 -49.79 36.27 -31.28
C PHE A 5 -49.29 35.05 -30.48
N HIS A 6 -49.74 33.85 -30.84
CA HIS A 6 -49.29 32.62 -30.20
C HIS A 6 -47.88 32.21 -30.59
N PHE A 7 -47.46 32.53 -31.82
CA PHE A 7 -46.11 32.27 -32.27
C PHE A 7 -45.04 33.14 -31.59
N LEU A 8 -45.42 34.41 -31.29
CA LEU A 8 -44.55 35.34 -30.57
C LEU A 8 -44.40 34.97 -29.07
N MET A 9 -45.44 34.36 -28.47
CA MET A 9 -45.41 33.94 -27.06
C MET A 9 -44.59 32.67 -26.85
N VAL A 10 -44.55 31.75 -27.83
CA VAL A 10 -43.74 30.55 -27.79
C VAL A 10 -42.24 30.85 -27.99
N LEU A 11 -41.93 31.90 -28.78
CA LEU A 11 -40.53 32.31 -28.99
C LEU A 11 -39.92 33.00 -27.76
N PHE A 12 -40.74 33.58 -26.87
CA PHE A 12 -40.24 34.26 -25.67
C PHE A 12 -40.04 33.32 -24.48
N LEU A 13 -40.62 32.07 -24.52
CA LEU A 13 -40.48 31.09 -23.43
C LEU A 13 -39.24 30.22 -23.56
N SER A 14 -38.51 30.29 -24.69
CA SER A 14 -37.28 29.51 -24.93
C SER A 14 -35.98 30.20 -24.49
N ALA A 15 -36.05 31.41 -23.90
CA ALA A 15 -34.87 32.20 -23.57
C ALA A 15 -34.48 32.20 -22.07
N VAL A 16 -35.08 31.38 -21.24
CA VAL A 16 -34.76 31.32 -19.80
C VAL A 16 -34.39 29.91 -19.38
N PHE A 17 -33.39 29.31 -20.05
CA PHE A 17 -32.61 28.28 -19.40
C PHE A 17 -31.47 28.97 -18.65
N PRO A 18 -31.41 28.92 -17.32
CA PRO A 18 -30.19 29.29 -16.62
C PRO A 18 -29.14 28.27 -17.07
N SER A 19 -28.20 28.73 -17.90
CA SER A 19 -26.94 28.04 -18.07
C SER A 19 -26.33 27.90 -16.67
N CYS A 20 -26.38 26.73 -16.08
CA CYS A 20 -25.50 26.43 -15.00
C CYS A 20 -24.07 26.56 -15.55
N THR A 21 -23.47 27.69 -15.33
CA THR A 21 -22.01 27.81 -15.37
C THR A 21 -21.52 26.88 -14.26
N GLN A 22 -21.18 25.65 -14.63
CA GLN A 22 -20.33 24.84 -13.79
C GLN A 22 -19.02 25.62 -13.72
N ASP A 23 -18.83 26.31 -12.59
CA ASP A 23 -17.51 26.83 -12.25
C ASP A 23 -16.56 25.67 -12.39
N GLY A 24 -15.62 25.76 -13.33
CA GLY A 24 -14.63 24.72 -13.54
C GLY A 24 -13.96 24.49 -12.20
N TYR A 25 -13.92 23.23 -11.75
CA TYR A 25 -13.12 22.86 -10.59
C TYR A 25 -11.75 23.49 -10.76
N GLU A 26 -11.34 24.34 -9.83
CA GLU A 26 -9.97 24.83 -9.76
C GLU A 26 -9.07 23.60 -9.58
N THR A 27 -8.50 23.15 -10.70
CA THR A 27 -7.65 21.98 -10.73
C THR A 27 -6.27 22.37 -10.21
N GLY A 28 -5.93 21.90 -9.01
CA GLY A 28 -4.53 21.69 -8.67
C GLY A 28 -3.85 22.67 -7.72
N GLU A 29 -4.54 23.62 -7.06
CA GLU A 29 -3.90 24.55 -6.11
C GLU A 29 -4.21 24.27 -4.62
N GLY A 30 -5.00 23.26 -4.30
CA GLY A 30 -5.28 22.87 -2.92
C GLY A 30 -4.08 22.22 -2.22
N ALA A 31 -3.99 22.36 -0.91
CA ALA A 31 -2.91 21.76 -0.09
C ALA A 31 -2.73 20.25 -0.29
N TYR A 32 -3.74 19.56 -0.82
CA TYR A 32 -3.72 18.10 -1.06
C TYR A 32 -3.58 17.71 -2.53
N SER A 33 -3.52 18.64 -3.47
CA SER A 33 -3.45 18.33 -4.91
C SER A 33 -2.10 17.74 -5.35
N GLN A 34 -1.06 17.90 -4.56
CA GLN A 34 0.26 17.34 -4.79
C GLN A 34 0.63 16.25 -3.75
N LEU A 35 -0.36 15.74 -3.02
CA LEU A 35 -0.15 14.76 -1.97
C LEU A 35 0.39 13.45 -2.55
N ARG A 36 1.54 13.02 -2.05
CA ARG A 36 2.16 11.73 -2.32
C ARG A 36 1.74 10.72 -1.27
N ALA A 37 1.75 9.44 -1.65
CA ALA A 37 1.50 8.32 -0.76
C ALA A 37 2.53 7.22 -1.06
N ASP A 38 3.57 7.15 -0.25
CA ASP A 38 4.69 6.23 -0.47
C ASP A 38 4.92 5.31 0.72
N LEU A 39 5.36 4.09 0.43
CA LEU A 39 5.94 3.20 1.43
C LEU A 39 7.38 3.66 1.70
N VAL A 40 7.65 4.03 2.94
CA VAL A 40 8.93 4.59 3.36
C VAL A 40 9.43 3.95 4.65
N ASP A 41 10.74 3.97 4.84
CA ASP A 41 11.32 3.77 6.16
C ASP A 41 11.45 5.13 6.85
N VAL A 42 10.79 5.29 7.99
CA VAL A 42 10.81 6.52 8.77
C VAL A 42 11.79 6.37 9.93
N HIS A 43 12.77 7.25 10.00
CA HIS A 43 13.65 7.32 11.17
C HIS A 43 12.96 8.15 12.25
N VAL A 44 13.01 7.62 13.48
CA VAL A 44 12.45 8.23 14.68
C VAL A 44 13.60 8.57 15.63
N ASN A 45 13.73 9.83 15.99
CA ASN A 45 14.76 10.32 16.86
C ASN A 45 14.49 10.04 18.37
N GLY A 46 15.39 10.50 19.25
CA GLY A 46 15.29 10.31 20.71
C GLY A 46 14.01 10.87 21.35
N ASP A 47 13.36 11.85 20.71
CA ASP A 47 12.08 12.44 21.15
C ASP A 47 10.86 11.71 20.57
N ARG A 48 11.04 10.56 19.92
CA ARG A 48 10.00 9.79 19.21
C ARG A 48 9.33 10.60 18.10
N ARG A 49 10.10 11.41 17.39
CA ARG A 49 9.63 12.21 16.24
C ARG A 49 10.34 11.77 14.97
N VAL A 50 9.59 11.73 13.88
CA VAL A 50 10.14 11.48 12.55
C VAL A 50 10.95 12.68 12.11
N ASP A 51 12.23 12.50 11.79
CA ASP A 51 13.15 13.55 11.36
C ASP A 51 13.66 13.37 9.93
N TYR A 52 13.68 12.13 9.41
CA TYR A 52 13.88 11.86 7.99
C TYR A 52 13.19 10.57 7.55
N VAL A 53 13.03 10.42 6.24
CA VAL A 53 12.46 9.22 5.62
C VAL A 53 13.35 8.74 4.49
N LEU A 54 13.40 7.42 4.30
CA LEU A 54 14.03 6.77 3.16
C LEU A 54 12.95 6.14 2.29
N THR A 55 12.84 6.59 1.05
CA THR A 55 11.85 6.08 0.09
C THR A 55 12.28 4.75 -0.53
N ASP A 56 11.36 4.04 -1.16
CA ASP A 56 11.69 2.84 -1.93
C ASP A 56 12.43 3.14 -3.25
N ASP A 57 12.48 4.39 -3.67
CA ASP A 57 13.32 4.85 -4.77
C ASP A 57 14.77 5.11 -4.34
N GLY A 58 15.03 5.14 -3.02
CA GLY A 58 16.36 5.34 -2.44
C GLY A 58 16.64 6.78 -2.00
N ASP A 59 15.65 7.68 -2.14
CA ASP A 59 15.81 9.06 -1.70
C ASP A 59 15.76 9.17 -0.17
N SER A 60 16.72 9.88 0.42
CA SER A 60 16.69 10.26 1.83
C SER A 60 16.22 11.71 1.95
N LEU A 61 15.03 11.89 2.54
CA LEU A 61 14.35 13.17 2.63
C LEU A 61 14.21 13.58 4.11
N ARG A 62 14.62 14.80 4.45
CA ARG A 62 14.40 15.36 5.78
C ARG A 62 12.95 15.81 5.93
N THR A 63 12.42 15.78 7.15
CA THR A 63 11.14 16.38 7.45
C THR A 63 11.29 17.89 7.62
N GLN A 64 10.35 18.66 7.08
CA GLN A 64 10.31 20.12 7.25
C GLN A 64 10.17 20.50 8.73
N ARG A 65 9.34 19.73 9.45
CA ARG A 65 9.21 19.79 10.91
C ARG A 65 9.05 18.36 11.43
N PRO A 66 9.85 17.97 12.44
CA PRO A 66 9.68 16.66 13.05
C PRO A 66 8.26 16.48 13.61
N PHE A 67 7.62 15.36 13.27
CA PHE A 67 6.25 15.01 13.71
C PHE A 67 6.20 13.62 14.33
N THR A 68 5.11 13.30 14.99
CA THR A 68 4.89 11.98 15.58
C THR A 68 3.47 11.50 15.32
N VAL A 69 3.24 10.20 15.48
CA VAL A 69 1.93 9.56 15.45
C VAL A 69 1.80 8.60 16.62
N GLY A 70 0.57 8.34 17.06
CA GLY A 70 0.29 7.63 18.30
C GLY A 70 0.80 6.18 18.41
N TRP A 71 1.16 5.54 17.27
CA TRP A 71 1.68 4.17 17.29
C TRP A 71 3.23 4.08 17.33
N ILE A 72 3.94 5.22 17.35
CA ILE A 72 5.40 5.26 17.58
C ILE A 72 5.67 5.10 19.07
N GLU A 73 6.21 3.96 19.44
CA GLU A 73 6.49 3.63 20.85
C GLU A 73 7.98 3.73 21.22
N VAL A 74 8.88 3.38 20.28
CA VAL A 74 10.33 3.28 20.51
C VAL A 74 11.03 4.43 19.83
N ALA A 75 11.94 5.10 20.60
CA ALA A 75 12.83 6.14 20.09
C ALA A 75 14.07 5.53 19.39
N ASP A 76 14.81 6.35 18.66
CA ASP A 76 16.07 6.02 18.00
C ASP A 76 16.00 4.73 17.15
N THR A 77 14.91 4.61 16.37
CA THR A 77 14.66 3.42 15.54
C THR A 77 14.03 3.78 14.20
N THR A 78 13.90 2.78 13.36
CA THR A 78 13.28 2.92 12.04
C THR A 78 12.00 2.08 11.97
N TYR A 79 10.92 2.70 11.51
CA TYR A 79 9.65 2.05 11.23
C TYR A 79 9.36 2.02 9.75
N ARG A 80 8.69 0.97 9.27
CA ARG A 80 8.11 0.92 7.93
C ARG A 80 6.70 1.50 7.96
N ALA A 81 6.42 2.47 7.07
CA ALA A 81 5.17 3.20 7.07
C ALA A 81 4.65 3.50 5.66
N LEU A 82 3.34 3.68 5.53
CA LEU A 82 2.70 4.37 4.42
C LEU A 82 2.56 5.84 4.81
N LEU A 83 3.34 6.71 4.17
CA LEU A 83 3.38 8.13 4.47
C LEU A 83 2.63 8.93 3.40
N TYR A 84 1.71 9.79 3.85
CA TYR A 84 1.05 10.80 3.03
C TYR A 84 1.71 12.15 3.28
N TYR A 85 2.27 12.77 2.23
CA TYR A 85 3.09 13.96 2.37
C TYR A 85 3.15 14.80 1.11
N ASN A 86 3.51 16.07 1.26
CA ASN A 86 3.97 16.93 0.17
C ASN A 86 5.49 17.11 0.25
N LEU A 87 6.11 17.43 -0.89
CA LEU A 87 7.47 17.94 -0.92
C LEU A 87 7.44 19.46 -0.98
N LYS A 88 8.04 20.10 0.03
CA LYS A 88 8.29 21.55 0.05
C LYS A 88 9.80 21.79 0.12
N GLU A 89 10.34 22.44 -0.91
CA GLU A 89 11.77 22.74 -0.99
C GLU A 89 12.65 21.48 -0.79
N GLY A 90 12.20 20.33 -1.32
CA GLY A 90 12.88 19.05 -1.17
C GLY A 90 12.72 18.36 0.19
N ASN A 91 11.98 18.95 1.13
CA ASN A 91 11.69 18.38 2.44
C ASN A 91 10.27 17.80 2.52
N VAL A 92 10.08 16.84 3.41
CA VAL A 92 8.80 16.19 3.67
C VAL A 92 7.94 17.06 4.58
N GLU A 93 6.78 17.46 4.09
CA GLU A 93 5.68 17.95 4.93
C GLU A 93 4.68 16.80 5.11
N GLY A 94 4.75 16.10 6.25
CA GLY A 94 3.92 14.92 6.53
C GLY A 94 2.51 15.30 6.97
N TYR A 95 1.50 14.62 6.43
CA TYR A 95 0.08 14.82 6.79
C TYR A 95 -0.49 13.66 7.59
N SER A 96 -0.19 12.45 7.18
CA SER A 96 -0.70 11.21 7.80
C SER A 96 0.27 10.08 7.58
N MET A 97 0.32 9.14 8.54
CA MET A 97 1.20 7.99 8.46
C MET A 97 0.51 6.75 9.02
N GLY A 98 0.43 5.71 8.18
CA GLY A 98 -0.10 4.40 8.55
C GLY A 98 0.99 3.37 8.81
N GLN A 99 0.77 2.48 9.76
CA GLN A 99 1.68 1.37 10.04
C GLN A 99 1.64 0.35 8.91
N VAL A 100 2.81 -0.17 8.51
CA VAL A 100 2.98 -1.23 7.53
C VAL A 100 3.50 -2.49 8.22
N LEU A 101 2.92 -3.64 7.90
CA LEU A 101 3.38 -4.91 8.42
C LEU A 101 4.68 -5.33 7.74
N VAL A 102 5.67 -5.77 8.54
CA VAL A 102 6.99 -6.19 8.06
C VAL A 102 7.27 -7.63 8.47
N PRO A 103 6.62 -8.61 7.84
CA PRO A 103 6.85 -10.02 8.18
C PRO A 103 8.20 -10.50 7.62
N ASN A 104 8.99 -11.16 8.46
CA ASN A 104 10.18 -11.83 8.01
C ASN A 104 9.85 -13.09 7.19
N ILE A 105 10.70 -13.41 6.22
CA ILE A 105 10.63 -14.68 5.48
C ILE A 105 11.06 -15.80 6.42
N LYS A 106 10.23 -16.84 6.54
CA LYS A 106 10.48 -18.04 7.36
C LYS A 106 10.26 -19.31 6.55
N PRO A 107 10.97 -20.39 6.80
CA PRO A 107 10.65 -21.68 6.19
C PRO A 107 9.18 -22.06 6.44
N VAL A 108 8.48 -22.59 5.42
CA VAL A 108 7.05 -22.95 5.55
C VAL A 108 6.79 -23.94 6.69
N GLY A 109 7.74 -24.82 6.98
CA GLY A 109 7.63 -25.76 8.09
C GLY A 109 7.78 -25.15 9.49
N SER A 110 8.17 -23.86 9.61
CA SER A 110 8.37 -23.18 10.91
C SER A 110 7.11 -22.48 11.43
N PHE A 111 6.03 -22.45 10.64
CA PHE A 111 4.77 -21.83 11.06
C PHE A 111 4.05 -22.76 12.06
N LYS A 112 3.82 -22.25 13.28
CA LYS A 112 3.06 -22.99 14.29
C LYS A 112 1.62 -23.21 13.80
N GLY A 113 1.14 -24.44 13.86
CA GLY A 113 -0.18 -24.81 13.32
C GLY A 113 -0.23 -24.96 11.80
N GLY A 114 0.95 -24.96 11.13
CA GLY A 114 1.09 -25.13 9.67
C GLY A 114 0.99 -23.81 8.89
N MET A 115 1.21 -23.93 7.59
CA MET A 115 1.13 -22.81 6.65
C MET A 115 -0.33 -22.52 6.33
N LYS A 116 -0.92 -21.51 6.98
CA LYS A 116 -2.27 -21.03 6.69
C LYS A 116 -2.26 -20.09 5.48
N THR A 117 -3.23 -20.26 4.61
CA THR A 117 -3.36 -19.51 3.36
C THR A 117 -4.82 -19.12 3.16
N ASP A 118 -5.42 -18.47 4.14
CA ASP A 118 -6.78 -17.95 4.00
C ASP A 118 -6.81 -16.91 2.86
N ALA A 119 -7.94 -16.85 2.15
CA ALA A 119 -8.03 -16.04 0.94
C ALA A 119 -7.95 -14.55 1.24
N VAL A 120 -7.36 -13.80 0.29
CA VAL A 120 -7.31 -12.34 0.30
C VAL A 120 -7.68 -11.81 -1.09
N HIS A 121 -8.01 -10.52 -1.21
CA HIS A 121 -7.97 -9.83 -2.50
C HIS A 121 -6.59 -9.19 -2.68
N MET A 122 -5.84 -9.62 -3.70
CA MET A 122 -4.56 -9.01 -4.03
C MET A 122 -4.79 -7.76 -4.90
N THR A 123 -4.49 -6.58 -4.37
CA THR A 123 -4.61 -5.31 -5.10
C THR A 123 -3.33 -5.04 -5.91
N SER A 124 -2.16 -5.16 -5.29
CA SER A 124 -0.87 -4.94 -5.96
C SER A 124 0.27 -5.70 -5.27
N LEU A 125 1.30 -6.00 -6.07
CA LEU A 125 2.55 -6.62 -5.63
C LEU A 125 3.68 -6.03 -6.45
N TRP A 126 4.69 -5.45 -5.79
CA TRP A 126 5.84 -4.84 -6.47
C TRP A 126 7.10 -4.91 -5.62
N ARG A 127 8.24 -4.86 -6.25
CA ARG A 127 9.54 -4.73 -5.61
C ARG A 127 9.89 -3.24 -5.50
N GLY A 128 10.31 -2.77 -4.33
CA GLY A 128 10.89 -1.44 -4.16
C GLY A 128 12.15 -1.28 -5.04
N ARG A 129 12.36 -0.11 -5.64
CA ARG A 129 13.49 0.13 -6.54
C ARG A 129 14.84 -0.03 -5.83
N ASN A 130 14.91 0.37 -4.56
CA ASN A 130 16.10 0.18 -3.73
C ASN A 130 16.39 -1.30 -3.39
N GLY A 131 15.49 -2.23 -3.76
CA GLY A 131 15.66 -3.67 -3.56
C GLY A 131 15.51 -4.17 -2.14
N ARG A 132 15.10 -3.34 -1.21
CA ARG A 132 14.99 -3.72 0.21
C ARG A 132 13.75 -4.54 0.52
N TYR A 133 12.64 -4.25 -0.19
CA TYR A 133 11.34 -4.84 0.11
C TYR A 133 10.61 -5.37 -1.12
N LEU A 134 9.88 -6.45 -0.90
CA LEU A 134 8.76 -6.88 -1.72
C LEU A 134 7.48 -6.38 -1.06
N ASN A 135 6.81 -5.43 -1.71
CA ASN A 135 5.65 -4.75 -1.18
C ASN A 135 4.36 -5.34 -1.70
N MET A 136 3.33 -5.36 -0.85
CA MET A 136 1.98 -5.78 -1.22
C MET A 136 0.93 -4.83 -0.65
N ARG A 137 -0.11 -4.58 -1.44
CA ARG A 137 -1.39 -4.08 -0.95
C ARG A 137 -2.42 -5.18 -1.11
N LEU A 138 -2.98 -5.59 -0.01
CA LEU A 138 -4.02 -6.60 0.08
C LEU A 138 -5.29 -5.95 0.58
N ARG A 139 -6.44 -6.47 0.17
CA ARG A 139 -7.72 -6.19 0.81
C ARG A 139 -8.20 -7.46 1.48
N VAL A 140 -8.44 -7.39 2.76
CA VAL A 140 -8.84 -8.53 3.59
C VAL A 140 -10.21 -8.28 4.20
N MET A 141 -10.98 -9.35 4.34
CA MET A 141 -12.25 -9.31 5.02
C MET A 141 -12.03 -9.28 6.52
N THR A 142 -12.84 -8.53 7.24
CA THR A 142 -12.73 -8.37 8.69
C THR A 142 -14.10 -8.05 9.30
N GLY A 143 -14.20 -8.18 10.60
CA GLY A 143 -15.40 -7.87 11.37
C GLY A 143 -15.15 -8.03 12.85
N ALA A 144 -16.14 -7.66 13.66
CA ALA A 144 -16.18 -7.94 15.09
C ALA A 144 -17.60 -8.28 15.49
N ASP A 145 -17.76 -9.30 16.30
CA ASP A 145 -19.04 -9.61 16.96
C ASP A 145 -19.08 -8.89 18.30
N GLU A 146 -20.26 -8.37 18.68
CA GLU A 146 -20.46 -7.74 19.98
C GLU A 146 -20.16 -8.74 21.10
N GLY A 147 -19.29 -8.34 22.03
CA GLY A 147 -18.95 -9.14 23.22
C GLY A 147 -17.94 -10.27 23.02
N THR A 148 -17.40 -10.45 21.82
CA THR A 148 -16.30 -11.41 21.56
C THR A 148 -14.93 -10.75 21.65
N GLU A 149 -13.95 -11.49 22.19
CA GLU A 149 -12.54 -11.05 22.09
C GLU A 149 -12.17 -10.86 20.61
N SER A 150 -11.56 -9.71 20.32
CA SER A 150 -11.10 -9.40 18.97
C SER A 150 -10.04 -10.41 18.52
N HIS A 151 -10.45 -11.36 17.70
CA HIS A 151 -9.52 -12.23 17.00
C HIS A 151 -8.62 -11.38 16.08
N LYS A 152 -7.33 -11.64 16.08
CA LYS A 152 -6.38 -10.90 15.25
C LYS A 152 -5.97 -11.74 14.06
N GLN A 153 -6.11 -11.16 12.87
CA GLN A 153 -5.51 -11.75 11.67
C GLN A 153 -3.99 -11.71 11.77
N ALA A 154 -3.35 -12.74 11.24
CA ALA A 154 -1.90 -12.81 11.19
C ALA A 154 -1.41 -12.92 9.74
N PHE A 155 -0.31 -12.21 9.45
CA PHE A 155 0.32 -12.20 8.13
C PHE A 155 1.77 -12.61 8.25
N GLY A 156 2.28 -13.27 7.20
CA GLY A 156 3.64 -13.76 7.14
C GLY A 156 4.10 -14.04 5.71
N CYS A 157 5.35 -14.45 5.58
CA CYS A 157 5.91 -14.90 4.31
C CYS A 157 6.64 -16.22 4.51
N GLY A 158 6.14 -17.27 3.86
CA GLY A 158 6.77 -18.60 3.87
C GLY A 158 7.77 -18.76 2.73
N SER A 159 8.97 -19.28 3.02
CA SER A 159 9.92 -19.75 2.04
C SER A 159 9.67 -21.25 1.78
N ASP A 160 9.26 -21.57 0.54
CA ASP A 160 9.03 -22.95 0.12
C ASP A 160 10.34 -23.61 -0.29
N THR A 161 10.94 -23.15 -1.37
CA THR A 161 12.14 -23.76 -1.95
C THR A 161 12.98 -22.72 -2.70
N LEU A 162 14.27 -23.01 -2.81
CA LEU A 162 15.22 -22.27 -3.63
C LEU A 162 15.73 -23.23 -4.71
N ILE A 163 15.52 -22.88 -5.98
CA ILE A 163 15.97 -23.69 -7.12
C ILE A 163 17.14 -22.98 -7.77
N THR A 164 18.24 -23.71 -7.98
CA THR A 164 19.34 -23.28 -8.84
C THR A 164 19.18 -23.95 -10.20
N HIS A 165 19.05 -23.14 -11.25
CA HIS A 165 18.90 -23.60 -12.63
C HIS A 165 20.24 -23.96 -13.26
N ALA A 166 20.23 -24.67 -14.40
CA ALA A 166 21.43 -25.10 -15.11
C ALA A 166 22.35 -23.93 -15.55
N ASP A 167 21.77 -22.74 -15.74
CA ASP A 167 22.48 -21.50 -16.07
C ASP A 167 23.03 -20.76 -14.85
N GLY A 168 22.93 -21.36 -13.66
CA GLY A 168 23.38 -20.81 -12.39
C GLY A 168 22.43 -19.79 -11.75
N ARG A 169 21.35 -19.37 -12.44
CA ARG A 169 20.36 -18.48 -11.86
C ARG A 169 19.56 -19.17 -10.76
N ARG A 170 19.16 -18.39 -9.76
CA ARG A 170 18.46 -18.91 -8.58
C ARG A 170 17.04 -18.33 -8.52
N THR A 171 16.07 -19.17 -8.22
CA THR A 171 14.67 -18.77 -8.03
C THR A 171 14.22 -19.16 -6.63
N GLN A 172 13.81 -18.16 -5.84
CA GLN A 172 13.21 -18.37 -4.53
C GLN A 172 11.69 -18.39 -4.66
N TYR A 173 11.07 -19.45 -4.19
CA TYR A 173 9.62 -19.58 -4.11
C TYR A 173 9.14 -19.15 -2.73
N LEU A 174 8.18 -18.25 -2.71
CA LEU A 174 7.59 -17.64 -1.52
C LEU A 174 6.09 -17.84 -1.53
N ARG A 175 5.50 -17.90 -0.34
CA ARG A 175 4.06 -18.02 -0.16
C ARG A 175 3.58 -17.05 0.90
N LEU A 176 2.49 -16.34 0.58
CA LEU A 176 1.81 -15.51 1.58
C LEU A 176 1.22 -16.41 2.67
N TYR A 177 1.57 -16.15 3.93
CA TYR A 177 0.86 -16.68 5.08
C TYR A 177 -0.23 -15.68 5.46
N HIS A 178 -1.46 -16.16 5.53
CA HIS A 178 -2.58 -15.42 6.07
C HIS A 178 -3.42 -16.35 6.94
N ASP A 179 -3.60 -15.96 8.19
CA ASP A 179 -4.51 -16.60 9.12
C ASP A 179 -5.62 -15.59 9.42
N GLN A 180 -6.84 -15.90 8.97
CA GLN A 180 -8.03 -15.09 9.23
C GLN A 180 -8.35 -15.03 10.74
N GLY A 181 -7.85 -16.00 11.53
CA GLY A 181 -7.99 -16.02 12.98
C GLY A 181 -9.43 -16.16 13.47
N GLY A 182 -10.34 -16.60 12.60
CA GLY A 182 -11.77 -16.70 12.94
C GLY A 182 -12.51 -15.35 12.94
N GLN A 183 -11.90 -14.29 12.41
CA GLN A 183 -12.62 -13.01 12.27
C GLN A 183 -13.77 -13.12 11.28
N PRO A 184 -14.96 -12.54 11.61
CA PRO A 184 -16.06 -12.43 10.68
C PRO A 184 -15.69 -11.63 9.42
N GLU A 185 -16.35 -11.92 8.31
CA GLU A 185 -16.09 -11.30 7.01
C GLU A 185 -17.18 -10.27 6.65
N TYR A 186 -17.41 -9.26 7.52
CA TYR A 186 -18.50 -8.29 7.35
C TYR A 186 -18.14 -7.15 6.42
N TYR A 187 -16.89 -6.70 6.43
CA TYR A 187 -16.40 -5.62 5.58
C TYR A 187 -14.92 -5.83 5.23
N SER A 188 -14.44 -5.09 4.27
CA SER A 188 -13.04 -5.19 3.83
C SER A 188 -12.21 -4.00 4.29
N ARG A 189 -10.92 -4.24 4.53
CA ARG A 189 -9.92 -3.20 4.78
C ARG A 189 -8.66 -3.45 3.98
N ASP A 190 -7.94 -2.38 3.65
CA ASP A 190 -6.62 -2.49 3.04
C ASP A 190 -5.55 -2.78 4.09
N VAL A 191 -4.64 -3.67 3.75
CA VAL A 191 -3.46 -4.02 4.54
C VAL A 191 -2.23 -3.90 3.64
N TYR A 192 -1.21 -3.22 4.15
CA TYR A 192 0.08 -3.08 3.47
C TYR A 192 1.13 -3.94 4.16
N LEU A 193 1.87 -4.70 3.35
CA LEU A 193 2.99 -5.52 3.80
C LEU A 193 4.25 -5.11 3.03
N SER A 194 5.37 -5.07 3.74
CA SER A 194 6.71 -4.93 3.14
C SER A 194 7.58 -6.08 3.64
N ILE A 195 7.83 -7.08 2.80
CA ILE A 195 8.64 -8.24 3.12
C ILE A 195 10.10 -7.90 2.84
N PRO A 196 11.01 -7.95 3.83
CA PRO A 196 12.42 -7.70 3.60
C PRO A 196 13.03 -8.76 2.68
N ILE A 197 13.62 -8.35 1.56
CA ILE A 197 14.21 -9.23 0.55
C ILE A 197 15.69 -8.95 0.28
N SER A 198 16.29 -7.96 0.92
CA SER A 198 17.71 -7.59 0.71
C SER A 198 18.70 -8.71 0.99
N HIS A 199 18.31 -9.66 1.87
CA HIS A 199 19.11 -10.83 2.23
C HIS A 199 18.81 -12.08 1.36
N VAL A 200 17.85 -11.98 0.44
CA VAL A 200 17.45 -13.12 -0.41
C VAL A 200 18.38 -13.20 -1.62
N GLU A 201 19.26 -14.20 -1.59
CA GLU A 201 20.23 -14.44 -2.66
C GLU A 201 19.61 -15.23 -3.82
N ALA A 202 18.61 -14.65 -4.48
CA ALA A 202 17.99 -15.23 -5.66
C ALA A 202 17.83 -14.15 -6.75
N ASP A 203 17.89 -14.57 -8.01
CA ASP A 203 17.71 -13.66 -9.16
C ASP A 203 16.23 -13.39 -9.43
N THR A 204 15.39 -14.34 -9.03
CA THR A 204 13.95 -14.31 -9.23
C THR A 204 13.23 -14.67 -7.95
N LEU A 205 12.16 -13.93 -7.66
CA LEU A 205 11.19 -14.27 -6.63
C LEU A 205 9.90 -14.74 -7.30
N VAL A 206 9.33 -15.84 -6.81
CA VAL A 206 8.01 -16.32 -7.22
C VAL A 206 7.11 -16.30 -5.99
N MET A 207 6.14 -15.39 -5.97
CA MET A 207 5.21 -15.24 -4.87
C MET A 207 3.87 -15.89 -5.20
N SER A 208 3.43 -16.81 -4.35
CA SER A 208 2.12 -17.46 -4.42
C SER A 208 1.19 -16.87 -3.37
N ILE A 209 -0.01 -16.47 -3.79
CA ILE A 209 -1.03 -15.83 -2.95
C ILE A 209 -2.37 -16.52 -3.21
N LYS A 210 -3.00 -17.06 -2.17
CA LYS A 210 -4.36 -17.55 -2.26
C LYS A 210 -5.32 -16.38 -2.25
N THR A 211 -6.11 -16.26 -3.31
CA THR A 211 -7.17 -15.24 -3.41
C THR A 211 -8.54 -15.90 -3.42
N TYR A 212 -9.60 -15.11 -3.26
CA TYR A 212 -10.99 -15.61 -3.39
C TYR A 212 -11.27 -16.15 -4.80
N ASP A 213 -10.56 -15.66 -5.83
CA ASP A 213 -10.69 -16.11 -7.22
C ASP A 213 -9.74 -17.27 -7.59
N GLY A 214 -8.96 -17.78 -6.63
CA GLY A 214 -8.00 -18.86 -6.82
C GLY A 214 -6.56 -18.52 -6.46
N LEU A 215 -5.61 -19.36 -6.89
CA LEU A 215 -4.19 -19.16 -6.61
C LEU A 215 -3.58 -18.19 -7.62
N VAL A 216 -3.06 -17.08 -7.15
CA VAL A 216 -2.28 -16.14 -7.95
C VAL A 216 -0.79 -16.40 -7.74
N VAL A 217 -0.04 -16.54 -8.83
CA VAL A 217 1.42 -16.70 -8.81
C VAL A 217 2.05 -15.55 -9.59
N LYS A 218 2.91 -14.78 -8.92
CA LYS A 218 3.64 -13.66 -9.52
C LYS A 218 5.12 -13.90 -9.51
N LYS A 219 5.76 -13.68 -10.65
CA LYS A 219 7.21 -13.74 -10.84
C LYS A 219 7.78 -12.33 -10.92
N LEU A 220 8.82 -12.06 -10.12
CA LEU A 220 9.49 -10.76 -10.05
C LEU A 220 11.01 -10.95 -10.16
N THR A 221 11.67 -10.04 -10.84
CA THR A 221 13.14 -9.97 -10.86
C THR A 221 13.61 -9.39 -9.54
N ASN A 222 14.56 -10.06 -8.87
CA ASN A 222 15.11 -9.62 -7.58
C ASN A 222 16.40 -8.78 -7.73
N LYS A 223 17.06 -8.82 -8.86
CA LYS A 223 18.18 -7.92 -9.14
C LYS A 223 17.71 -6.50 -9.42
N PRO A 224 18.45 -5.47 -8.98
CA PRO A 224 18.20 -4.10 -9.46
C PRO A 224 18.25 -4.12 -11.00
N SER A 225 17.37 -3.33 -11.64
CA SER A 225 17.56 -3.05 -13.06
C SER A 225 18.91 -2.32 -13.19
N GLU A 226 19.88 -2.92 -13.85
CA GLU A 226 21.07 -2.18 -14.29
C GLU A 226 20.55 -1.06 -15.19
N ASN A 227 20.60 0.17 -14.68
CA ASN A 227 20.33 1.34 -15.52
C ASN A 227 21.42 1.38 -16.57
N LYS A 228 21.03 1.12 -17.82
CA LYS A 228 21.81 1.48 -19.00
C LYS A 228 21.74 2.97 -19.24
#